data_795c7b0f52680871766737b695468d74
#
_entry.id   795c7b0f52680871766737b695468d74
#
_cell.length_a   1.000
_cell.length_b   1.000
_cell.length_c   1.000
_cell.angle_alpha   90.00
_cell.angle_beta   90.00
_cell.angle_gamma   90.00
#
_symmetry.space_group_name_H-M   'P 1'
#
loop_
_entity.id
_entity.type
_entity.pdbx_description
1 polymer ?
#
loop_
_entity_poly.entity_id
_entity_poly.type
_entity_poly.pdbx_seq_one_letter_code
_entity_poly.pdbx_strand_id
1 'polypeptide(L)'
;MDLTKEQKEIFSKITDIKQVILSNHFDISDLTEQLISTLPFKEGDIVLNYRDEPYMVSKIEPWDEGMDTFHKYRYYGNIHLVLNKICKDGHPSRRNQDKWLLSSTDIEKFKLAEDGKTVRV
;
A
#
# COMPACT_ATOMS: atom_id res chain seq x y z
N MET A 1 -33.29 -7.18 29.96
CA MET A 1 -33.99 -8.28 29.26
C MET A 1 -32.94 -9.18 28.63
N ASP A 2 -33.04 -10.47 28.88
CA ASP A 2 -32.08 -11.41 28.34
C ASP A 2 -32.31 -11.67 26.85
N LEU A 3 -31.24 -11.97 26.13
CA LEU A 3 -31.34 -12.39 24.75
C LEU A 3 -32.07 -13.73 24.64
N THR A 4 -32.94 -13.87 23.65
CA THR A 4 -33.55 -15.15 23.32
C THR A 4 -32.52 -16.11 22.72
N LYS A 5 -32.85 -17.40 22.70
CA LYS A 5 -32.00 -18.41 22.05
C LYS A 5 -31.74 -18.08 20.57
N GLU A 6 -32.78 -17.69 19.84
CA GLU A 6 -32.69 -17.30 18.45
C GLU A 6 -31.75 -16.09 18.24
N GLN A 7 -31.88 -15.07 19.09
CA GLN A 7 -31.01 -13.89 19.03
C GLN A 7 -29.56 -14.27 19.28
N LYS A 8 -29.28 -15.13 20.27
CA LYS A 8 -27.91 -15.62 20.55
C LYS A 8 -27.30 -16.34 19.35
N GLU A 9 -28.09 -17.17 18.68
CA GLU A 9 -27.61 -17.88 17.46
C GLU A 9 -27.28 -16.92 16.34
N ILE A 10 -28.11 -15.89 16.12
CA ILE A 10 -27.87 -14.85 15.10
C ILE A 10 -26.60 -14.09 15.41
N PHE A 11 -26.39 -13.64 16.65
CA PHE A 11 -25.19 -12.93 17.05
C PHE A 11 -23.94 -13.78 16.92
N SER A 12 -24.02 -15.07 17.21
CA SER A 12 -22.90 -16.01 17.03
C SER A 12 -22.51 -16.11 15.56
N LYS A 13 -23.47 -16.22 14.66
CA LYS A 13 -23.19 -16.25 13.20
C LYS A 13 -22.55 -14.95 12.73
N ILE A 14 -23.01 -13.80 13.20
CA ILE A 14 -22.43 -12.50 12.88
C ILE A 14 -20.97 -12.45 13.35
N THR A 15 -20.69 -12.92 14.57
CA THR A 15 -19.34 -12.96 15.13
C THR A 15 -18.42 -13.83 14.29
N ASP A 16 -18.86 -15.01 13.86
CA ASP A 16 -18.08 -15.92 13.01
C ASP A 16 -17.71 -15.26 11.67
N ILE A 17 -18.66 -14.57 11.04
CA ILE A 17 -18.41 -13.85 9.77
C ILE A 17 -17.40 -12.72 9.98
N LYS A 18 -17.50 -11.97 11.08
CA LYS A 18 -16.53 -10.92 11.41
C LYS A 18 -15.12 -11.48 11.58
N GLN A 19 -14.97 -12.65 12.19
CA GLN A 19 -13.67 -13.30 12.34
C GLN A 19 -13.06 -13.71 10.99
N VAL A 20 -13.88 -14.20 10.06
CA VAL A 20 -13.42 -14.54 8.71
C VAL A 20 -12.94 -13.29 7.96
N ILE A 21 -13.69 -12.20 8.02
CA ILE A 21 -13.32 -10.93 7.40
C ILE A 21 -12.00 -10.42 7.97
N LEU A 22 -11.83 -10.45 9.28
CA LEU A 22 -10.61 -10.00 9.95
C LEU A 22 -9.41 -10.85 9.56
N SER A 23 -9.56 -12.17 9.55
CA SER A 23 -8.51 -13.11 9.11
C SER A 23 -8.08 -12.84 7.68
N ASN A 24 -9.03 -12.69 6.76
CA ASN A 24 -8.72 -12.37 5.36
C ASN A 24 -8.01 -11.02 5.21
N HIS A 25 -8.37 -10.04 6.01
CA HIS A 25 -7.68 -8.75 6.01
C HIS A 25 -6.21 -8.89 6.39
N PHE A 26 -5.88 -9.64 7.44
CA PHE A 26 -4.50 -9.91 7.84
C PHE A 26 -3.74 -10.69 6.77
N ASP A 27 -4.36 -11.71 6.18
CA ASP A 27 -3.73 -12.51 5.11
C ASP A 27 -3.40 -11.65 3.89
N ILE A 28 -4.29 -10.76 3.49
CA ILE A 28 -4.06 -9.83 2.38
C ILE A 28 -2.93 -8.86 2.72
N SER A 29 -2.89 -8.35 3.93
CA SER A 29 -1.83 -7.45 4.39
C SER A 29 -0.47 -8.15 4.37
N ASP A 30 -0.38 -9.38 4.86
CA ASP A 30 0.86 -10.17 4.86
C ASP A 30 1.34 -10.45 3.43
N LEU A 31 0.44 -10.82 2.53
CA LEU A 31 0.76 -11.04 1.11
C LEU A 31 1.22 -9.75 0.43
N THR A 32 0.63 -8.62 0.78
CA THR A 32 1.04 -7.32 0.26
C THR A 32 2.44 -6.94 0.74
N GLU A 33 2.78 -7.24 2.01
CA GLU A 33 4.15 -7.08 2.53
C GLU A 33 5.15 -7.95 1.74
N GLN A 34 4.78 -9.18 1.42
CA GLN A 34 5.62 -10.05 0.58
C GLN A 34 5.80 -9.44 -0.82
N LEU A 35 4.75 -8.89 -1.40
CA LEU A 35 4.83 -8.21 -2.70
C LEU A 35 5.77 -7.01 -2.63
N ILE A 36 5.71 -6.21 -1.58
CA ILE A 36 6.60 -5.07 -1.35
C ILE A 36 8.07 -5.53 -1.34
N SER A 37 8.37 -6.66 -0.73
CA SER A 37 9.74 -7.20 -0.69
C SER A 37 10.29 -7.58 -2.07
N THR A 38 9.44 -7.75 -3.08
CA THR A 38 9.83 -8.06 -4.45
C THR A 38 10.05 -6.84 -5.34
N LEU A 39 9.71 -5.65 -4.87
CA LEU A 39 9.85 -4.42 -5.65
C LEU A 39 11.33 -4.15 -5.99
N PRO A 40 11.59 -3.54 -7.16
CA PRO A 40 12.98 -3.25 -7.59
C PRO A 40 13.62 -2.07 -6.84
N PHE A 41 12.96 -1.52 -5.85
CA PHE A 41 13.47 -0.45 -4.99
C PHE A 41 12.97 -0.67 -3.55
N LYS A 42 13.59 0.03 -2.62
CA LYS A 42 13.27 0.00 -1.18
C LYS A 42 13.29 1.40 -0.61
N GLU A 43 12.86 1.54 0.63
CA GLU A 43 12.94 2.82 1.36
C GLU A 43 14.37 3.35 1.36
N GLY A 44 14.53 4.64 1.09
CA GLY A 44 15.82 5.30 0.94
C GLY A 44 16.36 5.34 -0.48
N ASP A 45 15.85 4.53 -1.40
CA ASP A 45 16.27 4.53 -2.79
C ASP A 45 15.71 5.74 -3.55
N ILE A 46 16.42 6.12 -4.61
CA ILE A 46 15.98 7.17 -5.53
C ILE A 46 15.27 6.51 -6.71
N VAL A 47 14.10 7.05 -7.05
CA VAL A 47 13.31 6.66 -8.23
C VAL A 47 13.02 7.89 -9.07
N LEU A 48 12.65 7.69 -10.33
CA LEU A 48 12.25 8.77 -11.23
C LEU A 48 10.75 8.73 -11.48
N ASN A 49 10.15 9.91 -11.57
CA ASN A 49 8.76 10.02 -12.04
C ASN A 49 8.70 10.00 -13.59
N TYR A 50 7.51 10.20 -14.16
CA TYR A 50 7.31 10.20 -15.62
C TYR A 50 8.04 11.34 -16.35
N ARG A 51 8.49 12.37 -15.62
CA ARG A 51 9.27 13.49 -16.14
C ARG A 51 10.78 13.35 -15.91
N ASP A 52 11.21 12.16 -15.45
CA ASP A 52 12.60 11.87 -15.07
C ASP A 52 13.09 12.74 -13.90
N GLU A 53 12.19 13.23 -13.09
CA GLU A 53 12.53 13.96 -11.86
C GLU A 53 12.82 12.97 -10.72
N PRO A 54 13.91 13.17 -9.97
CA PRO A 54 14.28 12.24 -8.89
C PRO A 54 13.46 12.47 -7.62
N TYR A 55 13.06 11.35 -7.01
CA TYR A 55 12.39 11.30 -5.72
C TYR A 55 13.03 10.26 -4.84
N MET A 56 13.11 10.52 -3.53
CA MET A 56 13.50 9.51 -2.57
C MET A 56 12.27 8.74 -2.08
N VAL A 57 12.37 7.43 -2.07
CA VAL A 57 11.34 6.57 -1.49
C VAL A 57 11.40 6.71 0.02
N SER A 58 10.41 7.38 0.60
CA SER A 58 10.34 7.64 2.03
C SER A 58 9.66 6.51 2.80
N LYS A 59 8.62 5.92 2.21
CA LYS A 59 7.83 4.87 2.84
C LYS A 59 7.18 3.98 1.79
N ILE A 60 7.15 2.68 2.07
CA ILE A 60 6.43 1.68 1.28
C ILE A 60 5.66 0.81 2.25
N GLU A 61 4.35 0.75 2.12
CA GLU A 61 3.51 -0.03 3.02
C GLU A 61 2.25 -0.54 2.33
N PRO A 62 1.62 -1.61 2.84
CA PRO A 62 0.28 -1.97 2.39
C PRO A 62 -0.67 -0.79 2.62
N TRP A 63 -1.50 -0.50 1.65
CA TRP A 63 -2.46 0.57 1.80
C TRP A 63 -3.59 0.15 2.76
N ASP A 64 -3.78 0.89 3.85
CA ASP A 64 -4.74 0.55 4.91
C ASP A 64 -5.31 1.78 5.65
N GLU A 65 -5.08 2.99 5.18
CA GLU A 65 -5.48 4.17 5.94
C GLU A 65 -6.95 4.55 5.80
N GLY A 66 -7.60 4.74 6.96
CA GLY A 66 -8.75 5.63 7.15
C GLY A 66 -10.04 5.29 6.42
N MET A 67 -10.17 4.13 5.81
CA MET A 67 -11.36 3.75 5.06
C MET A 67 -12.18 2.69 5.80
N ASP A 68 -13.48 2.69 5.58
CA ASP A 68 -14.34 1.63 6.06
C ASP A 68 -14.05 0.31 5.32
N THR A 69 -14.62 -0.79 5.81
CA THR A 69 -14.37 -2.14 5.28
C THR A 69 -14.71 -2.26 3.79
N PHE A 70 -15.73 -1.58 3.32
CA PHE A 70 -16.15 -1.60 1.92
C PHE A 70 -15.10 -0.96 1.01
N HIS A 71 -14.59 0.20 1.39
CA HIS A 71 -13.55 0.89 0.63
C HIS A 71 -12.21 0.15 0.69
N LYS A 72 -11.84 -0.41 1.85
CA LYS A 72 -10.63 -1.24 1.98
C LYS A 72 -10.65 -2.43 1.03
N TYR A 73 -11.77 -3.12 0.91
CA TYR A 73 -11.91 -4.25 -0.01
C TYR A 73 -11.53 -3.89 -1.45
N ARG A 74 -11.93 -2.72 -1.91
CA ARG A 74 -11.64 -2.24 -3.26
C ARG A 74 -10.14 -2.06 -3.53
N TYR A 75 -9.36 -1.72 -2.49
CA TYR A 75 -7.93 -1.38 -2.60
C TYR A 75 -7.00 -2.42 -2.00
N TYR A 76 -7.51 -3.58 -1.63
CA TYR A 76 -6.67 -4.66 -1.13
C TYR A 76 -5.62 -5.06 -2.17
N GLY A 77 -4.39 -5.29 -1.70
CA GLY A 77 -3.26 -5.62 -2.56
C GLY A 77 -2.57 -4.41 -3.18
N ASN A 78 -3.08 -3.20 -2.95
CA ASN A 78 -2.41 -1.99 -3.39
C ASN A 78 -1.33 -1.55 -2.39
N ILE A 79 -0.32 -0.87 -2.90
CA ILE A 79 0.83 -0.42 -2.13
C ILE A 79 0.78 1.10 -1.99
N HIS A 80 0.93 1.57 -0.76
CA HIS A 80 1.07 3.00 -0.47
C HIS A 80 2.54 3.39 -0.58
N LEU A 81 2.85 4.22 -1.55
CA LEU A 81 4.20 4.71 -1.82
C LEU A 81 4.28 6.19 -1.49
N VAL A 82 5.20 6.56 -0.61
CA VAL A 82 5.45 7.95 -0.24
C VAL A 82 6.81 8.37 -0.77
N LEU A 83 6.82 9.41 -1.59
CA LEU A 83 8.00 9.92 -2.27
C LEU A 83 8.28 11.36 -1.85
N ASN A 84 9.53 11.67 -1.56
CA ASN A 84 9.98 13.03 -1.30
C ASN A 84 10.81 13.54 -2.48
N LYS A 85 10.41 14.66 -3.06
CA LYS A 85 11.12 15.25 -4.17
C LYS A 85 12.55 15.62 -3.75
N ILE A 86 13.52 15.31 -4.59
CA ILE A 86 14.92 15.70 -4.39
C ILE A 86 15.07 17.15 -4.82
N CYS A 87 15.55 18.01 -3.92
CA CYS A 87 15.83 19.41 -4.19
C CYS A 87 17.12 19.58 -5.00
N LYS A 88 17.35 20.77 -5.52
CA LYS A 88 18.55 21.10 -6.33
C LYS A 88 19.86 20.87 -5.59
N ASP A 89 19.84 20.96 -4.24
CA ASP A 89 21.00 20.70 -3.38
C ASP A 89 21.25 19.19 -3.13
N GLY A 90 20.40 18.31 -3.67
CA GLY A 90 20.50 16.86 -3.51
C GLY A 90 19.81 16.29 -2.29
N HIS A 91 19.18 17.12 -1.46
CA HIS A 91 18.46 16.65 -0.27
C HIS A 91 16.97 16.45 -0.54
N PRO A 92 16.33 15.43 0.08
CA PRO A 92 14.88 15.25 -0.05
C PRO A 92 14.12 16.40 0.61
N SER A 93 13.11 16.90 -0.09
CA SER A 93 12.23 17.94 0.42
C SER A 93 11.33 17.39 1.52
N ARG A 94 11.22 18.11 2.64
CA ARG A 94 10.24 17.79 3.69
C ARG A 94 8.83 18.29 3.35
N ARG A 95 8.71 19.24 2.42
CA ARG A 95 7.45 19.89 2.06
C ARG A 95 6.80 19.29 0.81
N ASN A 96 7.59 18.82 -0.15
CA ASN A 96 7.12 18.25 -1.41
C ASN A 96 7.13 16.73 -1.32
N GLN A 97 6.04 16.20 -0.76
CA GLN A 97 5.83 14.77 -0.59
C GLN A 97 4.64 14.34 -1.43
N ASP A 98 4.86 13.37 -2.31
CA ASP A 98 3.83 12.74 -3.11
C ASP A 98 3.44 11.40 -2.50
N LYS A 99 2.14 11.12 -2.47
CA LYS A 99 1.59 9.85 -1.98
C LYS A 99 0.87 9.17 -3.14
N TRP A 100 1.34 7.99 -3.49
CA TRP A 100 0.79 7.22 -4.59
C TRP A 100 0.23 5.89 -4.10
N LEU A 101 -0.86 5.48 -4.71
CA LEU A 101 -1.46 4.18 -4.49
C LEU A 101 -1.16 3.32 -5.71
N LEU A 102 -0.22 2.37 -5.56
CA LEU A 102 0.22 1.51 -6.65
C LEU A 102 -0.63 0.25 -6.73
N SER A 103 -1.21 0.03 -7.88
CA SER A 103 -1.86 -1.22 -8.27
C SER A 103 -0.88 -2.14 -9.00
N SER A 104 -1.31 -3.37 -9.28
CA SER A 104 -0.53 -4.30 -10.12
C SER A 104 -0.24 -3.71 -11.50
N THR A 105 -1.20 -2.99 -12.08
CA THR A 105 -1.03 -2.32 -13.39
C THR A 105 0.07 -1.28 -13.35
N ASP A 106 0.16 -0.51 -12.26
CA ASP A 106 1.23 0.48 -12.09
C ASP A 106 2.60 -0.18 -11.99
N ILE A 107 2.70 -1.29 -11.26
CA ILE A 107 3.96 -2.04 -11.10
C ILE A 107 4.42 -2.61 -12.46
N GLU A 108 3.50 -3.12 -13.26
CA GLU A 108 3.81 -3.63 -14.60
C GLU A 108 4.38 -2.56 -15.53
N LYS A 109 4.08 -1.29 -15.29
CA LYS A 109 4.57 -0.17 -16.07
C LYS A 109 5.93 0.34 -15.65
N PHE A 110 6.51 -0.16 -14.55
CA PHE A 110 7.83 0.24 -14.12
C PHE A 110 8.87 -0.08 -15.20
N LYS A 111 9.81 0.84 -15.38
CA LYS A 111 10.90 0.69 -16.35
C LYS A 111 12.21 1.13 -15.71
N LEU A 112 13.32 0.61 -16.22
CA LEU A 112 14.64 1.10 -15.87
C LEU A 112 14.93 2.38 -16.65
N ALA A 113 15.58 3.34 -16.00
CA ALA A 113 16.11 4.54 -16.65
C ALA A 113 17.33 4.17 -17.53
N GLU A 114 17.90 5.16 -18.20
CA GLU A 114 19.04 4.98 -19.11
C GLU A 114 20.27 4.40 -18.41
N ASP A 115 20.43 4.64 -17.10
CA ASP A 115 21.53 4.08 -16.31
C ASP A 115 21.39 2.57 -16.06
N GLY A 116 20.27 1.96 -16.43
CA GLY A 116 19.99 0.55 -16.23
C GLY A 116 19.80 0.13 -14.76
N LYS A 117 19.73 1.07 -13.83
CA LYS A 117 19.63 0.83 -12.38
C LYS A 117 18.46 1.55 -11.74
N THR A 118 18.26 2.84 -12.02
CA THR A 118 17.21 3.63 -11.43
C THR A 118 15.85 3.27 -12.02
N VAL A 119 14.88 2.99 -11.16
CA VAL A 119 13.54 2.63 -11.60
C VAL A 119 12.73 3.89 -11.87
N ARG A 120 12.04 3.90 -13.01
CA ARG A 120 11.02 4.89 -13.33
C ARG A 120 9.67 4.35 -12.92
N VAL A 121 9.05 5.02 -12.00
CA VAL A 121 7.74 4.63 -11.44
C VAL A 121 6.58 5.35 -12.09
#